data_e1da07eb1b50cc61a37c3435fb2adf2b
#
_entry.id   e1da07eb1b50cc61a37c3435fb2adf2b
#
_cell.length_a   1.000
_cell.length_b   1.000
_cell.length_c   1.000
_cell.angle_alpha   90.00
_cell.angle_beta   90.00
_cell.angle_gamma   90.00
#
_symmetry.space_group_name_H-M   'P 1'
#
loop_
_entity.id
_entity.type
_entity.pdbx_description
1 polymer ?
#
loop_
_entity_poly.entity_id
_entity_poly.type
_entity_poly.pdbx_seq_one_letter_code
_entity_poly.pdbx_strand_id
1 'polypeptide(L)'
;MYLICSDLEGVFVPEIWINVAIHTGIEELKLTTRDISDYNVLMNKRLALLKQHGLTLYDIQKVISQLKPLPGAIEFVDWLRSRTQLIIVSDTFVEFAEPLVRQLGM
;
A
#
# COMPACT_ATOMS: atom_id res chain seq x y z
N MET A 1 22.38 -18.16 -7.38
CA MET A 1 21.67 -17.20 -6.49
C MET A 1 20.50 -16.60 -7.25
N TYR A 2 19.35 -16.51 -6.61
CA TYR A 2 18.17 -15.88 -7.20
C TYR A 2 17.80 -14.61 -6.45
N LEU A 3 17.25 -13.67 -7.19
CA LEU A 3 16.68 -12.45 -6.65
C LEU A 3 15.20 -12.43 -7.02
N ILE A 4 14.34 -12.27 -6.02
CA ILE A 4 12.89 -12.18 -6.24
C ILE A 4 12.48 -10.71 -6.11
N CYS A 5 11.80 -10.21 -7.12
CA CYS A 5 11.16 -8.90 -7.09
C CYS A 5 9.66 -9.10 -7.02
N SER A 6 9.02 -8.48 -6.04
CA SER A 6 7.58 -8.63 -5.84
C SER A 6 6.90 -7.28 -5.62
N ASP A 7 5.65 -7.20 -6.02
CA ASP A 7 4.77 -6.11 -5.63
C ASP A 7 4.44 -6.23 -4.13
N LEU A 8 3.86 -5.21 -3.57
CA LEU A 8 3.50 -5.14 -2.15
C LEU A 8 1.98 -5.24 -1.95
N GLU A 9 1.23 -4.30 -2.51
CA GLU A 9 -0.22 -4.21 -2.31
C GLU A 9 -0.95 -5.30 -3.09
N GLY A 10 -1.89 -5.95 -2.42
CA GLY A 10 -2.64 -7.06 -3.01
C GLY A 10 -1.86 -8.38 -3.07
N VAL A 11 -0.60 -8.37 -2.66
CA VAL A 11 0.26 -9.56 -2.61
C VAL A 11 0.58 -9.92 -1.16
N PHE A 12 1.18 -9.00 -0.42
CA PHE A 12 1.54 -9.21 0.99
C PHE A 12 0.70 -8.38 1.95
N VAL A 13 0.18 -7.26 1.49
CA VAL A 13 -0.61 -6.33 2.30
C VAL A 13 -1.87 -5.90 1.52
N PRO A 14 -2.91 -5.42 2.22
CA PRO A 14 -4.10 -4.91 1.54
C PRO A 14 -3.79 -3.69 0.66
N GLU A 15 -4.64 -3.44 -0.33
CA GLU A 15 -4.53 -2.24 -1.16
C GLU A 15 -4.81 -0.99 -0.31
N ILE A 16 -3.85 -0.08 -0.29
CA ILE A 16 -3.85 1.06 0.65
C ILE A 16 -5.00 2.02 0.35
N TRP A 17 -5.10 2.50 -0.88
CA TRP A 17 -6.09 3.53 -1.22
C TRP A 17 -7.54 3.02 -1.10
N ILE A 18 -7.78 1.75 -1.40
CA ILE A 18 -9.10 1.14 -1.20
C ILE A 18 -9.45 1.15 0.28
N ASN A 19 -8.50 0.83 1.15
CA ASN A 19 -8.72 0.83 2.60
C ASN A 19 -8.84 2.25 3.15
N VAL A 20 -8.10 3.21 2.60
CA VAL A 20 -8.28 4.63 2.94
C VAL A 20 -9.70 5.07 2.58
N ALA A 21 -10.20 4.68 1.42
CA ALA A 21 -11.57 4.99 0.99
C ALA A 21 -12.60 4.43 1.98
N ILE A 22 -12.42 3.20 2.39
CA ILE A 22 -13.34 2.54 3.34
C ILE A 22 -13.34 3.27 4.68
N HIS A 23 -12.17 3.58 5.22
CA HIS A 23 -12.05 4.20 6.55
C HIS A 23 -12.50 5.67 6.57
N THR A 24 -12.35 6.38 5.45
CA THR A 24 -12.72 7.80 5.37
C THR A 24 -14.12 8.03 4.82
N GLY A 25 -14.72 7.00 4.20
CA GLY A 25 -16.02 7.12 3.55
C GLY A 25 -15.98 7.85 2.20
N ILE A 26 -14.80 8.06 1.63
CA ILE A 26 -14.63 8.75 0.34
C ILE A 26 -14.56 7.72 -0.77
N GLU A 27 -15.70 7.40 -1.39
CA GLU A 27 -15.80 6.36 -2.42
C GLU A 27 -14.86 6.57 -3.60
N GLU A 28 -14.64 7.81 -4.01
CA GLU A 28 -13.80 8.13 -5.15
C GLU A 28 -12.34 7.73 -4.95
N LEU A 29 -11.88 7.54 -3.71
CA LEU A 29 -10.53 7.06 -3.42
C LEU A 29 -10.35 5.58 -3.75
N LYS A 30 -11.42 4.85 -4.04
CA LYS A 30 -11.35 3.45 -4.50
C LYS A 30 -10.89 3.32 -5.95
N LEU A 31 -10.92 4.39 -6.73
CA LEU A 31 -10.46 4.37 -8.11
C LEU A 31 -8.98 4.01 -8.17
N THR A 32 -8.62 3.16 -9.11
CA THR A 32 -7.25 2.69 -9.32
C THR A 32 -6.81 2.96 -10.76
N THR A 33 -5.59 2.55 -11.11
CA THR A 33 -5.10 2.66 -12.49
C THR A 33 -5.89 1.80 -13.47
N ARG A 34 -6.72 0.87 -12.99
CA ARG A 34 -7.67 0.13 -13.81
C ARG A 34 -8.82 1.03 -14.29
N ASP A 35 -9.14 2.07 -13.53
CA ASP A 35 -10.21 3.04 -13.86
C ASP A 35 -9.66 4.28 -14.55
N ILE A 36 -8.52 4.78 -14.08
CA ILE A 36 -7.80 5.94 -14.62
C ILE A 36 -6.38 5.48 -14.93
N SER A 37 -6.09 5.19 -16.20
CA SER A 37 -4.83 4.58 -16.60
C SER A 37 -3.60 5.48 -16.38
N ASP A 38 -3.77 6.80 -16.45
CA ASP A 38 -2.68 7.73 -16.19
C ASP A 38 -2.47 7.89 -14.69
N TYR A 39 -1.32 7.43 -14.20
CA TYR A 39 -1.00 7.46 -12.78
C TYR A 39 -0.98 8.88 -12.21
N ASN A 40 -0.44 9.85 -12.96
CA ASN A 40 -0.37 11.23 -12.48
C ASN A 40 -1.76 11.85 -12.36
N VAL A 41 -2.65 11.56 -13.29
CA VAL A 41 -4.04 12.02 -13.24
C VAL A 41 -4.72 11.43 -12.01
N LEU A 42 -4.55 10.14 -11.78
CA LEU A 42 -5.12 9.46 -10.63
C LEU A 42 -4.59 10.04 -9.31
N MET A 43 -3.27 10.25 -9.20
CA MET A 43 -2.68 10.81 -7.98
C MET A 43 -3.13 12.23 -7.72
N ASN A 44 -3.20 13.06 -8.76
CA ASN A 44 -3.70 14.43 -8.61
C ASN A 44 -5.14 14.44 -8.10
N LYS A 45 -5.98 13.53 -8.59
CA LYS A 45 -7.35 13.39 -8.12
C LYS A 45 -7.38 12.98 -6.64
N ARG A 46 -6.57 12.00 -6.26
CA ARG A 46 -6.47 11.55 -4.85
C ARG A 46 -6.04 12.70 -3.94
N LEU A 47 -5.02 13.45 -4.32
CA LEU A 47 -4.52 14.57 -3.53
C LEU A 47 -5.58 15.68 -3.41
N ALA A 48 -6.31 15.97 -4.49
CA ALA A 48 -7.39 16.95 -4.46
C ALA A 48 -8.51 16.53 -3.50
N LEU A 49 -8.87 15.24 -3.51
CA LEU A 49 -9.89 14.70 -2.60
C LEU A 49 -9.46 14.80 -1.14
N LEU A 50 -8.20 14.48 -0.85
CA LEU A 50 -7.66 14.61 0.51
C LEU A 50 -7.72 16.05 0.98
N LYS A 51 -7.32 17.00 0.14
CA LYS A 51 -7.36 18.43 0.45
C LYS A 51 -8.79 18.90 0.68
N GLN A 52 -9.71 18.48 -0.19
CA GLN A 52 -11.13 18.84 -0.10
C GLN A 52 -11.74 18.38 1.23
N HIS A 53 -11.33 17.22 1.73
CA HIS A 53 -11.85 16.62 2.97
C HIS A 53 -11.00 16.97 4.19
N GLY A 54 -9.98 17.80 4.05
CA GLY A 54 -9.13 18.22 5.16
C GLY A 54 -8.24 17.10 5.72
N LEU A 55 -7.93 16.09 4.93
CA LEU A 55 -7.11 14.97 5.36
C LEU A 55 -5.63 15.25 5.10
N THR A 56 -4.80 14.90 6.08
CA THR A 56 -3.34 15.09 6.02
C THR A 56 -2.64 13.75 5.85
N LEU A 57 -1.32 13.80 5.61
CA LEU A 57 -0.48 12.60 5.60
C LEU A 57 -0.63 11.81 6.91
N TYR A 58 -0.69 12.51 8.05
CA TYR A 58 -0.87 11.88 9.35
C TYR A 58 -2.17 11.05 9.41
N ASP A 59 -3.27 11.58 8.87
CA ASP A 59 -4.55 10.88 8.84
C ASP A 59 -4.46 9.59 8.04
N ILE A 60 -3.78 9.63 6.90
CA ILE A 60 -3.58 8.46 6.04
C ILE A 60 -2.67 7.44 6.73
N GLN A 61 -1.59 7.88 7.35
CA GLN A 61 -0.70 6.99 8.09
C GLN A 61 -1.43 6.32 9.26
N LYS A 62 -2.36 7.02 9.89
CA LYS A 62 -3.18 6.46 10.97
C LYS A 62 -4.06 5.31 10.45
N VAL A 63 -4.66 5.46 9.28
CA VAL A 63 -5.41 4.37 8.64
C VAL A 63 -4.48 3.19 8.35
N ILE A 64 -3.32 3.46 7.75
CA ILE A 64 -2.36 2.41 7.39
C ILE A 64 -1.87 1.65 8.62
N SER A 65 -1.69 2.33 9.75
CA SER A 65 -1.24 1.68 10.98
C SER A 65 -2.21 0.62 11.50
N GLN A 66 -3.46 0.66 11.07
CA GLN A 66 -4.48 -0.32 11.43
C GLN A 66 -4.55 -1.51 10.46
N LEU A 67 -3.86 -1.42 9.33
CA LEU A 67 -3.83 -2.51 8.36
C LEU A 67 -2.86 -3.59 8.82
N LYS A 68 -3.21 -4.84 8.47
CA LYS A 68 -2.38 -6.01 8.78
C LYS A 68 -1.94 -6.67 7.48
N PRO A 69 -0.77 -7.35 7.47
CA PRO A 69 -0.42 -8.18 6.33
C PRO A 69 -1.52 -9.20 6.01
N LEU A 70 -1.60 -9.59 4.74
CA LEU A 70 -2.56 -10.61 4.33
C LEU A 70 -2.25 -11.94 5.02
N PRO A 71 -3.28 -12.80 5.23
CA PRO A 71 -3.06 -14.10 5.86
C PRO A 71 -1.95 -14.90 5.17
N GLY A 72 -0.99 -15.39 5.95
CA GLY A 72 0.15 -16.16 5.45
C GLY A 72 1.31 -15.33 4.89
N ALA A 73 1.16 -14.00 4.78
CA ALA A 73 2.19 -13.16 4.19
C ALA A 73 3.48 -13.14 5.02
N ILE A 74 3.35 -12.98 6.33
CA ILE A 74 4.53 -12.91 7.23
C ILE A 74 5.33 -14.22 7.12
N GLU A 75 4.65 -15.34 7.23
CA GLU A 75 5.28 -16.66 7.17
C GLU A 75 5.92 -16.92 5.81
N PHE A 76 5.25 -16.53 4.74
CA PHE A 76 5.78 -16.69 3.39
C PHE A 76 7.02 -15.83 3.15
N VAL A 77 6.98 -14.57 3.58
CA VAL A 77 8.12 -13.64 3.45
C VAL A 77 9.33 -14.19 4.24
N ASP A 78 9.11 -14.66 5.47
CA ASP A 78 10.18 -15.24 6.28
C ASP A 78 10.78 -16.46 5.59
N TRP A 79 9.93 -17.34 5.08
CA TRP A 79 10.38 -18.54 4.36
C TRP A 79 11.19 -18.16 3.12
N LEU A 80 10.69 -17.20 2.34
CA LEU A 80 11.35 -16.79 1.10
C LEU A 80 12.72 -16.15 1.38
N ARG A 81 12.79 -15.26 2.37
CA ARG A 81 14.02 -14.55 2.75
C ARG A 81 15.07 -15.48 3.35
N SER A 82 14.66 -16.63 3.87
CA SER A 82 15.60 -17.64 4.35
C SER A 82 16.31 -18.38 3.20
N ARG A 83 15.81 -18.25 1.96
CA ARG A 83 16.30 -18.98 0.80
C ARG A 83 16.89 -18.07 -0.28
N THR A 84 16.42 -16.84 -0.36
CA THR A 84 16.82 -15.92 -1.42
C THR A 84 16.65 -14.48 -0.94
N GLN A 85 17.07 -13.53 -1.78
CA GLN A 85 16.83 -12.12 -1.53
C GLN A 85 15.47 -11.72 -2.10
N LEU A 86 14.74 -10.91 -1.35
CA LEU A 86 13.46 -10.37 -1.76
C LEU A 86 13.55 -8.85 -1.82
N ILE A 87 13.18 -8.29 -2.97
CA ILE A 87 13.05 -6.85 -3.17
C ILE A 87 11.58 -6.53 -3.42
N ILE A 88 11.03 -5.58 -2.67
CA ILE A 88 9.70 -5.07 -2.92
C ILE A 88 9.80 -3.94 -3.94
N VAL A 89 9.03 -4.04 -5.02
CA VAL A 89 8.93 -3.03 -6.05
C VAL A 89 7.49 -2.53 -6.07
N SER A 90 7.27 -1.28 -5.67
CA SER A 90 5.94 -0.72 -5.54
C SER A 90 5.92 0.75 -5.95
N ASP A 91 4.79 1.22 -6.43
CA ASP A 91 4.56 2.64 -6.72
C ASP A 91 3.99 3.39 -5.51
N THR A 92 3.90 2.73 -4.37
CA THR A 92 3.43 3.32 -3.12
C THR A 92 4.50 4.25 -2.52
N PHE A 93 4.06 5.34 -1.92
CA PHE A 93 4.97 6.23 -1.20
C PHE A 93 5.67 5.49 -0.07
N VAL A 94 6.94 5.82 0.16
CA VAL A 94 7.73 5.23 1.26
C VAL A 94 7.03 5.44 2.60
N GLU A 95 6.47 6.60 2.81
CA GLU A 95 5.76 6.98 4.04
C GLU A 95 4.55 6.09 4.31
N PHE A 96 3.95 5.52 3.25
CA PHE A 96 2.83 4.59 3.37
C PHE A 96 3.31 3.15 3.48
N ALA A 97 4.34 2.79 2.73
CA ALA A 97 4.83 1.41 2.66
C ALA A 97 5.61 0.99 3.91
N GLU A 98 6.36 1.91 4.51
CA GLU A 98 7.28 1.58 5.60
C GLU A 98 6.62 0.86 6.77
N PRO A 99 5.47 1.32 7.31
CA PRO A 99 4.83 0.62 8.43
C PRO A 99 4.41 -0.81 8.07
N LEU A 100 4.00 -1.03 6.82
CA LEU A 100 3.56 -2.34 6.36
C LEU A 100 4.72 -3.29 6.11
N VAL A 101 5.78 -2.78 5.49
CA VAL A 101 7.01 -3.54 5.25
C VAL A 101 7.63 -3.96 6.59
N ARG A 102 7.59 -3.07 7.57
CA ARG A 102 8.08 -3.36 8.92
C ARG A 102 7.32 -4.50 9.58
N GLN A 103 6.00 -4.57 9.38
CA GLN A 103 5.20 -5.67 9.89
C GLN A 103 5.54 -7.01 9.24
N LEU A 104 6.09 -6.98 8.02
CA LEU A 104 6.58 -8.18 7.34
C LEU A 104 7.97 -8.61 7.82
N GLY A 105 8.57 -7.87 8.76
CA GLY A 105 9.90 -8.18 9.30
C GLY A 105 11.04 -7.70 8.41
N MET A 106 10.76 -6.80 7.51
CA MET A 106 11.76 -6.30 6.56
C MET A 106 12.31 -4.92 6.96
#